data_601e0e37d58fb0abc9f7af4405cf6f44
#
_entry.id   601e0e37d58fb0abc9f7af4405cf6f44
#
_cell.length_a   1.000
_cell.length_b   1.000
_cell.length_c   1.000
_cell.angle_alpha   90.00
_cell.angle_beta   90.00
_cell.angle_gamma   90.00
#
_symmetry.space_group_name_H-M   'P 1'
#
loop_
_entity.id
_entity.type
_entity.pdbx_description
1 polymer ?
#
loop_
_entity_poly.entity_id
_entity_poly.type
_entity_poly.pdbx_seq_one_letter_code
_entity_poly.pdbx_strand_id
1 'polypeptide(L)'
;MKKAFTLLELMVVIVIIGLLSHMGIQMTLNIYRSYLQSRAINTLETQTELVLEQISKRLAIRVRGSTIGKQPAANGNGAFVSTSAAGLNSTYPILEWITYSYESFQDGGWSGFADLSSPNTAIAAIAGSGTISTPGSRLAVAAAAPNFSADQNIRDLTNSAASIANGNIGIVFKNMSLNPATSFGYNRTNANSIGTIVANGQNNILSIANYRDALISEQYYLLHTAYAVVPGVASANGDFSLFLHYNFRPWAGQEYNNGNSDLLATNVTRFNFTEANGIIVLKLCIRDAGRSLEPAEAETTVCKTKAIY
;
A
#
# COMPACT_ATOMS: atom_id res chain seq x y z
N MET A 1 1.55 -69.98 -47.84
CA MET A 1 2.92 -70.00 -47.27
C MET A 1 3.00 -68.89 -46.15
N LYS A 2 3.06 -69.22 -44.87
CA LYS A 2 3.30 -68.28 -43.81
C LYS A 2 4.79 -67.97 -43.79
N LYS A 3 5.18 -66.75 -44.13
CA LYS A 3 6.58 -66.33 -44.02
C LYS A 3 6.90 -66.19 -42.50
N ALA A 4 7.87 -66.97 -42.03
CA ALA A 4 8.38 -66.83 -40.68
C ALA A 4 9.29 -65.60 -40.65
N PHE A 5 9.16 -64.77 -39.62
CA PHE A 5 10.06 -63.63 -39.36
C PHE A 5 11.44 -64.13 -39.04
N THR A 6 12.46 -63.54 -39.61
CA THR A 6 13.84 -63.85 -39.27
C THR A 6 14.24 -63.21 -37.94
N LEU A 7 15.12 -63.82 -37.19
CA LEU A 7 15.60 -63.33 -35.89
C LEU A 7 16.28 -61.97 -36.05
N LEU A 8 16.89 -61.70 -37.20
CA LEU A 8 17.53 -60.43 -37.52
C LEU A 8 16.48 -59.29 -37.74
N GLU A 9 15.36 -59.58 -38.39
CA GLU A 9 14.25 -58.60 -38.53
C GLU A 9 13.68 -58.21 -37.19
N LEU A 10 13.52 -59.17 -36.26
CA LEU A 10 13.01 -58.86 -34.92
C LEU A 10 13.99 -57.97 -34.14
N MET A 11 15.32 -58.26 -34.22
CA MET A 11 16.34 -57.40 -33.55
C MET A 11 16.32 -55.98 -34.09
N VAL A 12 16.24 -55.75 -35.39
CA VAL A 12 16.22 -54.43 -35.99
C VAL A 12 14.96 -53.69 -35.57
N VAL A 13 13.81 -54.32 -35.51
CA VAL A 13 12.53 -53.71 -35.09
C VAL A 13 12.61 -53.26 -33.63
N ILE A 14 13.16 -54.07 -32.71
CA ILE A 14 13.29 -53.69 -31.29
C ILE A 14 14.22 -52.50 -31.13
N VAL A 15 15.32 -52.41 -31.85
CA VAL A 15 16.26 -51.28 -31.82
C VAL A 15 15.58 -49.99 -32.30
N ILE A 16 14.84 -50.05 -33.43
CA ILE A 16 14.13 -48.92 -33.97
C ILE A 16 13.03 -48.43 -33.01
N ILE A 17 12.25 -49.37 -32.44
CA ILE A 17 11.22 -49.02 -31.44
C ILE A 17 11.86 -48.37 -30.19
N GLY A 18 12.99 -48.91 -29.74
CA GLY A 18 13.74 -48.34 -28.59
C GLY A 18 14.18 -46.90 -28.85
N LEU A 19 14.74 -46.60 -30.00
CA LEU A 19 15.15 -45.25 -30.40
C LEU A 19 13.96 -44.30 -30.52
N LEU A 20 12.87 -44.72 -31.19
CA LEU A 20 11.65 -43.92 -31.35
C LEU A 20 10.99 -43.65 -30.00
N SER A 21 10.95 -44.64 -29.10
CA SER A 21 10.41 -44.48 -27.74
C SER A 21 11.22 -43.47 -26.92
N HIS A 22 12.55 -43.52 -27.01
CA HIS A 22 13.42 -42.56 -26.33
C HIS A 22 13.18 -41.12 -26.81
N MET A 23 13.07 -40.87 -28.11
CA MET A 23 12.77 -39.59 -28.72
C MET A 23 11.37 -39.08 -28.31
N GLY A 24 10.38 -39.99 -28.30
CA GLY A 24 9.01 -39.66 -27.89
C GLY A 24 8.91 -39.22 -26.40
N ILE A 25 9.64 -39.90 -25.50
CA ILE A 25 9.69 -39.55 -24.11
C ILE A 25 10.33 -38.17 -23.91
N GLN A 26 11.46 -37.89 -24.55
CA GLN A 26 12.12 -36.58 -24.47
C GLN A 26 11.23 -35.44 -24.97
N MET A 27 10.54 -35.64 -26.08
CA MET A 27 9.59 -34.64 -26.62
C MET A 27 8.46 -34.36 -25.63
N THR A 28 7.88 -35.40 -25.04
CA THR A 28 6.80 -35.29 -24.05
C THR A 28 7.28 -34.54 -22.79
N LEU A 29 8.48 -34.85 -22.29
CA LEU A 29 9.06 -34.16 -21.15
C LEU A 29 9.30 -32.67 -21.44
N ASN A 30 9.79 -32.33 -22.64
CA ASN A 30 10.01 -30.94 -23.03
C ASN A 30 8.68 -30.16 -23.12
N ILE A 31 7.63 -30.76 -23.69
CA ILE A 31 6.28 -30.14 -23.73
C ILE A 31 5.75 -29.93 -22.31
N TYR A 32 5.90 -30.94 -21.44
CA TYR A 32 5.46 -30.85 -20.04
C TYR A 32 6.20 -29.75 -19.26
N ARG A 33 7.52 -29.65 -19.44
CA ARG A 33 8.33 -28.57 -18.86
C ARG A 33 7.89 -27.19 -19.33
N SER A 34 7.71 -27.00 -20.65
CA SER A 34 7.21 -25.76 -21.23
C SER A 34 5.83 -25.37 -20.68
N TYR A 35 4.94 -26.36 -20.51
CA TYR A 35 3.62 -26.15 -19.92
C TYR A 35 3.70 -25.67 -18.48
N LEU A 36 4.53 -26.35 -17.64
CA LEU A 36 4.72 -25.95 -16.25
C LEU A 36 5.30 -24.54 -16.14
N GLN A 37 6.30 -24.21 -16.96
CA GLN A 37 6.94 -22.90 -16.98
C GLN A 37 5.93 -21.81 -17.40
N SER A 38 5.15 -22.04 -18.45
CA SER A 38 4.12 -21.08 -18.89
C SER A 38 3.06 -20.86 -17.82
N ARG A 39 2.64 -21.92 -17.14
CA ARG A 39 1.69 -21.83 -16.04
C ARG A 39 2.27 -21.05 -14.84
N ALA A 40 3.54 -21.29 -14.50
CA ALA A 40 4.22 -20.55 -13.44
C ALA A 40 4.30 -19.06 -13.77
N ILE A 41 4.73 -18.70 -14.98
CA ILE A 41 4.79 -17.31 -15.44
C ILE A 41 3.43 -16.63 -15.31
N ASN A 42 2.36 -17.23 -15.86
CA ASN A 42 1.02 -16.66 -15.81
C ASN A 42 0.52 -16.44 -14.36
N THR A 43 0.82 -17.38 -13.45
CA THR A 43 0.47 -17.25 -12.04
C THR A 43 1.22 -16.10 -11.39
N LEU A 44 2.55 -16.02 -11.61
CA LEU A 44 3.38 -14.95 -11.06
C LEU A 44 3.01 -13.58 -11.62
N GLU A 45 2.69 -13.49 -12.91
CA GLU A 45 2.22 -12.25 -13.54
C GLU A 45 0.94 -11.74 -12.88
N THR A 46 -0.03 -12.64 -12.68
CA THR A 46 -1.30 -12.31 -12.04
C THR A 46 -1.10 -11.88 -10.58
N GLN A 47 -0.28 -12.61 -9.83
CA GLN A 47 0.05 -12.26 -8.44
C GLN A 47 0.75 -10.90 -8.34
N THR A 48 1.76 -10.68 -9.18
CA THR A 48 2.52 -9.42 -9.19
C THR A 48 1.62 -8.23 -9.53
N GLU A 49 0.73 -8.38 -10.54
CA GLU A 49 -0.24 -7.36 -10.92
C GLU A 49 -1.22 -7.06 -9.80
N LEU A 50 -1.78 -8.10 -9.18
CA LEU A 50 -2.75 -7.94 -8.09
C LEU A 50 -2.16 -7.16 -6.90
N VAL A 51 -0.92 -7.48 -6.51
CA VAL A 51 -0.24 -6.79 -5.41
C VAL A 51 0.03 -5.33 -5.77
N LEU A 52 0.55 -5.07 -6.98
CA LEU A 52 0.77 -3.70 -7.45
C LEU A 52 -0.54 -2.91 -7.54
N GLU A 53 -1.64 -3.55 -7.96
CA GLU A 53 -2.96 -2.92 -8.01
C GLU A 53 -3.46 -2.55 -6.60
N GLN A 54 -3.31 -3.46 -5.65
CA GLN A 54 -3.70 -3.21 -4.25
C GLN A 54 -2.93 -2.03 -3.63
N ILE A 55 -1.61 -1.95 -3.87
CA ILE A 55 -0.78 -0.85 -3.39
C ILE A 55 -1.15 0.45 -4.12
N SER A 56 -1.29 0.40 -5.45
CA SER A 56 -1.55 1.60 -6.26
C SER A 56 -2.89 2.24 -5.97
N LYS A 57 -3.95 1.47 -5.74
CA LYS A 57 -5.26 2.02 -5.33
C LYS A 57 -5.20 2.82 -4.03
N ARG A 58 -4.41 2.34 -3.06
CA ARG A 58 -4.23 3.05 -1.78
C ARG A 58 -3.30 4.26 -1.91
N LEU A 59 -2.27 4.17 -2.76
CA LEU A 59 -1.39 5.30 -3.06
C LEU A 59 -2.09 6.40 -3.87
N ALA A 60 -3.07 6.06 -4.69
CA ALA A 60 -3.83 7.04 -5.48
C ALA A 60 -4.60 8.05 -4.61
N ILE A 61 -5.01 7.62 -3.41
CA ILE A 61 -5.71 8.47 -2.43
C ILE A 61 -4.77 9.03 -1.34
N ARG A 62 -3.46 9.07 -1.61
CA ARG A 62 -2.49 9.63 -0.66
C ARG A 62 -2.60 11.13 -0.52
N VAL A 63 -2.23 11.65 0.61
CA VAL A 63 -1.91 13.07 0.76
C VAL A 63 -0.58 13.33 0.07
N ARG A 64 -0.56 14.20 -0.91
CA ARG A 64 0.67 14.53 -1.65
C ARG A 64 1.73 15.08 -0.70
N GLY A 65 2.97 14.63 -0.87
CA GLY A 65 4.09 15.00 0.01
C GLY A 65 4.17 14.22 1.32
N SER A 66 3.22 13.31 1.61
CA SER A 66 3.29 12.44 2.80
C SER A 66 4.08 11.16 2.58
N THR A 67 4.48 10.86 1.35
CA THR A 67 5.14 9.58 1.04
C THR A 67 6.59 9.59 1.44
N ILE A 68 7.01 8.57 2.20
CA ILE A 68 8.38 8.42 2.71
C ILE A 68 8.92 7.01 2.45
N GLY A 69 10.25 6.95 2.32
CA GLY A 69 11.00 5.72 2.53
C GLY A 69 11.51 5.68 3.96
N LYS A 70 11.35 4.55 4.66
CA LYS A 70 11.69 4.40 6.07
C LYS A 70 12.62 3.21 6.30
N GLN A 71 13.53 3.33 7.25
CA GLN A 71 14.40 2.24 7.69
C GLN A 71 13.65 1.31 8.63
N PRO A 72 13.92 -0.01 8.60
CA PRO A 72 13.42 -0.94 9.59
C PRO A 72 13.92 -0.58 11.00
N ALA A 73 13.03 -0.61 11.97
CA ALA A 73 13.36 -0.48 13.38
C ALA A 73 12.40 -1.33 14.22
N ALA A 74 12.89 -1.92 15.30
CA ALA A 74 12.10 -2.80 16.16
C ALA A 74 10.82 -2.13 16.72
N ASN A 75 10.90 -0.84 16.99
CA ASN A 75 9.77 -0.03 17.47
C ASN A 75 9.03 0.73 16.36
N GLY A 76 9.35 0.45 15.08
CA GLY A 76 8.76 1.15 13.92
C GLY A 76 9.28 2.57 13.68
N ASN A 77 10.05 3.15 14.60
CA ASN A 77 10.57 4.52 14.50
C ASN A 77 11.97 4.56 13.87
N GLY A 78 12.08 4.06 12.63
CA GLY A 78 13.29 4.14 11.84
C GLY A 78 13.51 5.52 11.24
N ALA A 79 14.76 5.83 10.85
CA ALA A 79 15.04 7.03 10.07
C ALA A 79 14.28 6.98 8.74
N PHE A 80 13.86 8.14 8.24
CA PHE A 80 13.08 8.24 7.01
C PHE A 80 13.53 9.42 6.14
N VAL A 81 13.20 9.30 4.87
CA VAL A 81 13.41 10.36 3.86
C VAL A 81 12.16 10.45 2.96
N SER A 82 11.93 11.63 2.37
CA SER A 82 10.89 11.75 1.34
C SER A 82 11.20 10.83 0.16
N THR A 83 10.17 10.25 -0.45
CA THR A 83 10.33 9.43 -1.68
C THR A 83 10.88 10.22 -2.86
N SER A 84 10.73 11.54 -2.85
CA SER A 84 11.29 12.47 -3.84
C SER A 84 12.72 12.92 -3.52
N ALA A 85 13.28 12.56 -2.37
CA ALA A 85 14.61 13.02 -1.97
C ALA A 85 15.72 12.23 -2.68
N ALA A 86 16.80 12.92 -3.05
CA ALA A 86 17.99 12.30 -3.63
C ALA A 86 18.68 11.27 -2.69
N GLY A 87 18.40 11.33 -1.40
CA GLY A 87 18.92 10.39 -0.40
C GLY A 87 18.17 9.07 -0.29
N LEU A 88 17.09 8.87 -1.06
CA LEU A 88 16.36 7.60 -1.07
C LEU A 88 17.23 6.50 -1.70
N ASN A 89 17.46 5.44 -0.95
CA ASN A 89 18.28 4.31 -1.39
C ASN A 89 17.79 3.00 -0.74
N SER A 90 18.49 1.90 -0.94
CA SER A 90 18.12 0.58 -0.44
C SER A 90 18.09 0.42 1.08
N THR A 91 18.61 1.38 1.85
CA THR A 91 18.52 1.37 3.31
C THR A 91 17.14 1.79 3.83
N TYR A 92 16.27 2.30 2.93
CA TYR A 92 14.90 2.71 3.22
C TYR A 92 13.89 1.81 2.46
N PRO A 93 13.80 0.53 2.80
CA PRO A 93 12.99 -0.43 2.03
C PRO A 93 11.49 -0.35 2.34
N ILE A 94 11.08 0.36 3.37
CA ILE A 94 9.69 0.50 3.78
C ILE A 94 9.10 1.73 3.10
N LEU A 95 7.99 1.55 2.36
CA LEU A 95 7.21 2.62 1.77
C LEU A 95 6.04 2.97 2.69
N GLU A 96 5.99 4.19 3.21
CA GLU A 96 4.93 4.65 4.12
C GLU A 96 4.29 5.94 3.61
N TRP A 97 2.95 6.08 3.77
CA TRP A 97 2.19 7.25 3.34
C TRP A 97 0.91 7.43 4.14
N ILE A 98 0.36 8.64 4.14
CA ILE A 98 -0.91 8.98 4.74
C ILE A 98 -1.98 9.10 3.66
N THR A 99 -3.19 8.57 3.93
CA THR A 99 -4.33 8.67 3.04
C THR A 99 -5.43 9.53 3.65
N TYR A 100 -6.21 10.17 2.78
CA TYR A 100 -7.46 10.77 3.21
C TYR A 100 -8.60 9.76 3.19
N SER A 101 -9.64 10.05 3.95
CA SER A 101 -10.83 9.20 4.07
C SER A 101 -11.71 9.32 2.83
N TYR A 102 -11.30 8.63 1.76
CA TYR A 102 -11.93 8.72 0.44
C TYR A 102 -13.37 8.19 0.46
N GLU A 103 -13.61 7.06 1.10
CA GLU A 103 -14.92 6.43 1.18
C GLU A 103 -15.92 7.33 1.91
N SER A 104 -15.53 7.91 3.04
CA SER A 104 -16.39 8.84 3.77
C SER A 104 -16.61 10.15 3.03
N PHE A 105 -15.71 10.56 2.14
CA PHE A 105 -15.89 11.68 1.22
C PHE A 105 -16.92 11.34 0.14
N GLN A 106 -16.80 10.20 -0.50
CA GLN A 106 -17.72 9.76 -1.56
C GLN A 106 -19.15 9.61 -1.07
N ASP A 107 -19.33 9.15 0.18
CA ASP A 107 -20.63 9.01 0.80
C ASP A 107 -21.21 10.34 1.31
N GLY A 108 -20.54 11.48 1.05
CA GLY A 108 -20.99 12.80 1.47
C GLY A 108 -20.87 13.06 2.97
N GLY A 109 -20.00 12.32 3.66
CA GLY A 109 -19.74 12.50 5.09
C GLY A 109 -19.01 13.80 5.40
N TRP A 110 -18.19 14.32 4.46
CA TRP A 110 -17.51 15.60 4.57
C TRP A 110 -17.34 16.24 3.18
N SER A 111 -17.38 17.57 3.13
CA SER A 111 -17.41 18.30 1.86
C SER A 111 -16.03 18.59 1.28
N GLY A 112 -14.97 18.54 2.09
CA GLY A 112 -13.62 18.94 1.68
C GLY A 112 -13.45 20.45 1.47
N PHE A 113 -14.49 21.25 1.82
CA PHE A 113 -14.52 22.70 1.67
C PHE A 113 -14.66 23.38 3.03
N ALA A 114 -13.78 24.33 3.31
CA ALA A 114 -13.79 25.20 4.47
C ALA A 114 -14.22 26.60 4.05
N ASP A 115 -15.31 27.07 4.60
CA ASP A 115 -15.79 28.45 4.38
C ASP A 115 -14.97 29.42 5.24
N LEU A 116 -13.97 30.04 4.63
CA LEU A 116 -13.08 31.00 5.32
C LEU A 116 -13.77 32.34 5.62
N SER A 117 -14.90 32.63 5.00
CA SER A 117 -15.69 33.86 5.22
C SER A 117 -16.68 33.73 6.38
N SER A 118 -16.92 32.50 6.83
CA SER A 118 -17.87 32.22 7.91
C SER A 118 -17.43 32.80 9.25
N PRO A 119 -18.30 33.40 10.05
CA PRO A 119 -17.97 33.81 11.42
C PRO A 119 -17.63 32.62 12.34
N ASN A 120 -17.99 31.41 11.95
CA ASN A 120 -17.64 30.17 12.64
C ASN A 120 -16.25 29.60 12.28
N THR A 121 -15.56 30.26 11.34
CA THR A 121 -14.20 29.88 10.98
C THR A 121 -13.21 30.73 11.73
N ALA A 122 -12.63 30.15 12.79
CA ALA A 122 -11.64 30.81 13.64
C ALA A 122 -10.56 29.81 14.03
N ILE A 123 -9.47 29.83 13.29
CA ILE A 123 -8.26 29.08 13.65
C ILE A 123 -7.24 30.08 14.14
N ALA A 124 -6.94 30.02 15.44
CA ALA A 124 -5.83 30.77 16.01
C ALA A 124 -4.54 30.05 15.63
N ALA A 125 -3.83 30.57 14.65
CA ALA A 125 -2.64 29.98 14.03
C ALA A 125 -1.53 29.51 14.97
N ILE A 126 -1.50 30.00 16.20
CA ILE A 126 -0.45 29.70 17.17
C ILE A 126 -1.00 28.95 18.41
N ALA A 127 -2.30 29.02 18.66
CA ALA A 127 -2.90 28.41 19.85
C ALA A 127 -3.29 26.93 19.66
N GLY A 128 -3.11 26.39 18.47
CA GLY A 128 -3.33 24.97 18.18
C GLY A 128 -4.78 24.52 18.17
N SER A 129 -5.76 25.40 18.33
CA SER A 129 -7.18 25.04 18.33
C SER A 129 -8.05 26.10 17.68
N GLY A 130 -9.15 25.68 17.07
CA GLY A 130 -10.11 26.55 16.42
C GLY A 130 -11.26 25.79 15.82
N THR A 131 -12.13 26.51 15.11
CA THR A 131 -13.27 25.93 14.41
C THR A 131 -13.24 26.34 12.94
N ILE A 132 -13.75 25.49 12.06
CA ILE A 132 -14.02 25.79 10.67
C ILE A 132 -15.45 25.41 10.31
N SER A 133 -16.11 26.32 9.59
CA SER A 133 -17.37 26.03 8.92
C SER A 133 -17.09 25.17 7.67
N THR A 134 -17.81 24.08 7.55
CA THR A 134 -17.67 23.11 6.43
C THR A 134 -19.05 22.77 5.87
N PRO A 135 -19.61 23.68 5.06
CA PRO A 135 -20.95 23.51 4.52
C PRO A 135 -21.10 22.21 3.73
N GLY A 136 -22.25 21.55 3.86
CA GLY A 136 -22.54 20.29 3.18
C GLY A 136 -21.95 19.04 3.84
N SER A 137 -21.18 19.17 4.92
CA SER A 137 -20.65 18.04 5.66
C SER A 137 -21.69 17.41 6.60
N ARG A 138 -21.51 16.11 6.88
CA ARG A 138 -22.25 15.31 7.86
C ARG A 138 -21.25 14.61 8.77
N LEU A 139 -20.65 15.34 9.68
CA LEU A 139 -19.49 14.88 10.45
C LEU A 139 -19.88 13.90 11.55
N ALA A 140 -20.98 14.21 12.29
CA ALA A 140 -21.45 13.35 13.36
C ALA A 140 -22.95 13.07 13.19
N VAL A 141 -23.41 11.91 13.59
CA VAL A 141 -24.83 11.56 13.58
C VAL A 141 -25.50 12.16 14.81
N ALA A 142 -26.52 12.97 14.64
CA ALA A 142 -27.53 13.16 15.68
C ALA A 142 -28.29 11.84 15.84
N ALA A 143 -28.61 11.44 17.06
CA ALA A 143 -29.17 10.13 17.43
C ALA A 143 -30.44 9.65 16.67
N ALA A 144 -30.99 10.47 15.78
CA ALA A 144 -32.21 10.20 15.02
C ALA A 144 -32.05 10.26 13.48
N ALA A 145 -30.84 10.41 12.94
CA ALA A 145 -30.61 10.48 11.49
C ALA A 145 -30.14 9.13 10.91
N PRO A 146 -30.48 8.80 9.65
CA PRO A 146 -29.95 7.61 9.01
C PRO A 146 -28.39 7.65 8.97
N ASN A 147 -27.78 6.51 9.16
CA ASN A 147 -26.40 6.22 9.51
C ASN A 147 -25.31 6.67 8.49
N PHE A 148 -25.41 7.83 7.89
CA PHE A 148 -24.38 8.35 6.97
C PHE A 148 -23.70 9.57 7.56
N SER A 149 -22.63 9.35 8.30
CA SER A 149 -21.74 10.42 8.74
C SER A 149 -20.30 10.04 8.47
N ALA A 150 -19.42 11.04 8.40
CA ALA A 150 -17.99 10.79 8.30
C ALA A 150 -17.49 9.93 9.45
N ASP A 151 -17.96 10.19 10.67
CA ASP A 151 -17.58 9.45 11.87
C ASP A 151 -18.00 7.97 11.78
N GLN A 152 -19.24 7.68 11.35
CA GLN A 152 -19.70 6.30 11.23
C GLN A 152 -18.89 5.52 10.18
N ASN A 153 -18.72 6.11 8.98
CA ASN A 153 -17.96 5.47 7.91
C ASN A 153 -16.51 5.19 8.33
N ILE A 154 -15.86 6.13 9.02
CA ILE A 154 -14.50 5.92 9.50
C ILE A 154 -14.45 4.85 10.59
N ARG A 155 -15.43 4.78 11.48
CA ARG A 155 -15.51 3.70 12.48
C ARG A 155 -15.65 2.34 11.82
N ASP A 156 -16.50 2.22 10.82
CA ASP A 156 -16.72 0.98 10.09
C ASP A 156 -15.46 0.53 9.35
N LEU A 157 -14.77 1.46 8.67
CA LEU A 157 -13.49 1.20 7.98
C LEU A 157 -12.35 0.80 8.91
N THR A 158 -12.36 1.29 10.15
CA THR A 158 -11.25 1.10 11.10
C THR A 158 -11.59 0.16 12.25
N ASN A 159 -12.75 -0.51 12.20
CA ASN A 159 -13.27 -1.30 13.31
C ASN A 159 -13.27 -0.50 14.63
N SER A 160 -13.73 0.75 14.56
CA SER A 160 -13.81 1.72 15.66
C SER A 160 -12.47 2.17 16.25
N ALA A 161 -11.34 1.86 15.62
CA ALA A 161 -10.03 2.33 16.07
C ALA A 161 -9.81 3.83 15.78
N ALA A 162 -10.52 4.40 14.80
CA ALA A 162 -10.57 5.83 14.55
C ALA A 162 -12.01 6.36 14.64
N SER A 163 -12.19 7.52 15.26
CA SER A 163 -13.46 8.23 15.33
C SER A 163 -13.24 9.70 15.66
N ILE A 164 -14.21 10.54 15.30
CA ILE A 164 -14.23 11.95 15.71
C ILE A 164 -14.30 12.04 17.25
N ALA A 165 -15.09 11.16 17.88
CA ALA A 165 -15.24 11.14 19.32
C ALA A 165 -13.92 10.82 20.06
N ASN A 166 -13.07 9.99 19.46
CA ASN A 166 -11.76 9.63 20.05
C ASN A 166 -10.68 10.69 19.82
N GLY A 167 -10.96 11.75 19.03
CA GLY A 167 -10.00 12.84 18.76
C GLY A 167 -8.75 12.38 18.00
N ASN A 168 -8.84 11.30 17.22
CA ASN A 168 -7.69 10.72 16.50
C ASN A 168 -7.80 10.80 14.97
N ILE A 169 -8.84 11.44 14.46
CA ILE A 169 -8.97 11.79 13.04
C ILE A 169 -8.17 13.06 12.78
N GLY A 170 -7.34 13.02 11.76
CA GLY A 170 -6.55 14.17 11.32
C GLY A 170 -7.28 15.03 10.30
N ILE A 171 -6.90 16.29 10.22
CA ILE A 171 -7.23 17.21 9.13
C ILE A 171 -5.95 17.82 8.58
N VAL A 172 -5.85 17.89 7.25
CA VAL A 172 -4.78 18.58 6.55
C VAL A 172 -5.37 19.48 5.48
N PHE A 173 -4.82 20.69 5.33
CA PHE A 173 -5.26 21.64 4.30
C PHE A 173 -4.45 21.42 3.01
N LYS A 174 -5.12 21.56 1.86
CA LYS A 174 -4.46 21.53 0.54
C LYS A 174 -3.62 22.79 0.30
N ASN A 175 -2.72 22.69 -0.66
CA ASN A 175 -1.86 23.80 -1.09
C ASN A 175 -0.89 24.32 -0.01
N MET A 176 -0.63 23.51 1.01
CA MET A 176 0.41 23.77 2.00
C MET A 176 1.75 23.20 1.52
N SER A 177 2.84 23.85 1.88
CA SER A 177 4.19 23.30 1.68
C SER A 177 4.46 22.24 2.74
N LEU A 178 4.13 20.98 2.42
CA LEU A 178 4.23 19.86 3.34
C LEU A 178 5.62 19.25 3.32
N ASN A 179 6.23 19.12 4.51
CA ASN A 179 7.54 18.49 4.68
C ASN A 179 7.38 17.24 5.57
N PRO A 180 7.74 16.05 5.11
CA PRO A 180 7.62 14.81 5.90
C PRO A 180 8.25 14.90 7.29
N ALA A 181 9.34 15.63 7.45
CA ALA A 181 10.04 15.73 8.72
C ALA A 181 9.27 16.53 9.80
N THR A 182 8.38 17.45 9.39
CA THR A 182 7.73 18.37 10.34
C THR A 182 6.21 18.37 10.27
N SER A 183 5.63 17.91 9.14
CA SER A 183 4.20 18.08 8.87
C SER A 183 3.33 16.95 9.37
N PHE A 184 3.81 15.70 9.38
CA PHE A 184 2.96 14.50 9.42
C PHE A 184 3.07 13.66 10.70
N GLY A 185 4.07 13.91 11.55
CA GLY A 185 4.25 13.15 12.78
C GLY A 185 5.08 11.87 12.65
N TYR A 186 5.74 11.62 11.53
CA TYR A 186 6.58 10.42 11.33
C TYR A 186 7.74 10.28 12.33
N ASN A 187 8.13 11.36 12.97
CA ASN A 187 9.13 11.38 14.04
C ASN A 187 8.53 11.35 15.45
N ARG A 188 7.22 11.11 15.59
CA ARG A 188 6.42 11.14 16.82
C ARG A 188 6.33 12.50 17.52
N THR A 189 6.96 13.53 17.02
CA THR A 189 7.04 14.83 17.70
C THR A 189 6.41 15.97 16.90
N ASN A 190 6.55 15.96 15.58
CA ASN A 190 6.21 17.09 14.73
C ASN A 190 5.13 16.70 13.69
N ALA A 191 3.88 17.00 14.02
CA ALA A 191 2.74 16.90 13.11
C ALA A 191 2.14 18.29 12.87
N ASN A 192 2.99 19.26 12.50
CA ASN A 192 2.59 20.68 12.49
C ASN A 192 1.45 20.99 11.54
N SER A 193 1.38 20.30 10.39
CA SER A 193 0.37 20.53 9.36
C SER A 193 -0.87 19.65 9.50
N ILE A 194 -0.93 18.79 10.53
CA ILE A 194 -2.12 17.98 10.83
C ILE A 194 -2.74 18.45 12.13
N GLY A 195 -3.97 18.95 12.04
CA GLY A 195 -4.84 19.13 13.20
C GLY A 195 -5.56 17.84 13.55
N THR A 196 -5.93 17.66 14.80
CA THR A 196 -6.82 16.58 15.24
C THR A 196 -8.25 17.11 15.37
N ILE A 197 -9.23 16.35 14.89
CA ILE A 197 -10.64 16.73 14.99
C ILE A 197 -11.17 16.34 16.36
N VAL A 198 -11.88 17.27 16.99
CA VAL A 198 -12.55 17.08 18.28
C VAL A 198 -14.07 17.12 18.06
N ALA A 199 -14.78 16.22 18.71
CA ALA A 199 -16.22 16.16 18.66
C ALA A 199 -16.86 17.44 19.26
N ASN A 200 -17.79 18.06 18.52
CA ASN A 200 -18.53 19.23 18.98
C ASN A 200 -20.06 19.09 18.82
N GLY A 201 -20.52 17.91 18.39
CA GLY A 201 -21.93 17.62 18.18
C GLY A 201 -22.60 18.29 16.95
N GLN A 202 -21.81 18.99 16.12
CA GLN A 202 -22.31 19.67 14.93
C GLN A 202 -21.85 18.95 13.65
N ASN A 203 -22.70 18.99 12.62
CA ASN A 203 -22.42 18.31 11.35
C ASN A 203 -21.59 19.15 10.37
N ASN A 204 -21.69 20.45 10.44
CA ASN A 204 -21.10 21.40 9.48
C ASN A 204 -20.04 22.32 10.08
N ILE A 205 -19.60 22.02 11.30
CA ILE A 205 -18.49 22.71 11.96
C ILE A 205 -17.50 21.68 12.49
N LEU A 206 -16.25 21.80 12.07
CA LEU A 206 -15.13 21.05 12.63
C LEU A 206 -14.49 21.83 13.76
N SER A 207 -14.34 21.21 14.91
CA SER A 207 -13.43 21.68 15.96
C SER A 207 -12.09 21.01 15.79
N ILE A 208 -11.04 21.81 15.71
CA ILE A 208 -9.67 21.37 15.43
C ILE A 208 -8.81 21.69 16.66
N ALA A 209 -7.96 20.73 17.02
CA ALA A 209 -6.92 20.91 18.03
C ALA A 209 -5.54 20.53 17.45
N ASN A 210 -4.49 20.96 18.12
CA ASN A 210 -3.09 20.59 17.79
C ASN A 210 -2.59 21.02 16.39
N TYR A 211 -3.31 21.89 15.70
CA TYR A 211 -2.86 22.46 14.42
C TYR A 211 -1.84 23.57 14.68
N ARG A 212 -0.67 23.50 14.05
CA ARG A 212 0.45 24.42 14.34
C ARG A 212 0.91 25.24 13.13
N ASP A 213 0.40 24.96 11.94
CA ASP A 213 0.69 25.80 10.78
C ASP A 213 -0.04 27.12 10.85
N ALA A 214 0.58 28.16 10.28
CA ALA A 214 0.05 29.53 10.29
C ALA A 214 -1.08 29.74 9.28
N LEU A 215 -1.25 28.86 8.31
CA LEU A 215 -2.14 29.04 7.18
C LEU A 215 -3.16 27.89 7.09
N ILE A 216 -4.37 28.26 6.68
CA ILE A 216 -5.42 27.33 6.27
C ILE A 216 -5.82 27.66 4.84
N SER A 217 -6.38 26.68 4.13
CA SER A 217 -6.94 26.88 2.80
C SER A 217 -8.41 26.46 2.75
N GLU A 218 -9.11 26.87 1.72
CA GLU A 218 -10.51 26.48 1.53
C GLU A 218 -10.70 24.98 1.31
N GLN A 219 -9.64 24.25 0.95
CA GLN A 219 -9.71 22.82 0.70
C GLN A 219 -8.96 22.06 1.77
N TYR A 220 -9.60 21.02 2.29
CA TYR A 220 -9.01 20.14 3.30
C TYR A 220 -9.26 18.66 3.00
N TYR A 221 -8.51 17.80 3.67
CA TYR A 221 -8.72 16.37 3.72
C TYR A 221 -8.88 15.88 5.15
N LEU A 222 -9.80 14.95 5.38
CA LEU A 222 -9.87 14.16 6.62
C LEU A 222 -9.00 12.92 6.50
N LEU A 223 -8.24 12.63 7.56
CA LEU A 223 -7.26 11.56 7.62
C LEU A 223 -7.68 10.57 8.71
N HIS A 224 -7.79 9.29 8.39
CA HIS A 224 -8.13 8.27 9.38
C HIS A 224 -7.02 7.22 9.55
N THR A 225 -6.14 7.04 8.57
CA THR A 225 -5.09 6.02 8.59
C THR A 225 -3.88 6.43 7.76
N ALA A 226 -2.74 5.84 8.09
CA ALA A 226 -1.59 5.70 7.22
C ALA A 226 -1.48 4.24 6.76
N TYR A 227 -0.72 4.03 5.70
CA TYR A 227 -0.34 2.72 5.18
C TYR A 227 1.17 2.60 5.10
N ALA A 228 1.68 1.38 5.32
CA ALA A 228 3.08 1.07 5.05
C ALA A 228 3.21 -0.29 4.36
N VAL A 229 4.05 -0.36 3.34
CA VAL A 229 4.47 -1.61 2.70
C VAL A 229 5.83 -1.98 3.28
N VAL A 230 5.86 -3.08 4.03
CA VAL A 230 7.01 -3.46 4.85
C VAL A 230 7.56 -4.81 4.37
N PRO A 231 8.81 -4.86 3.91
CA PRO A 231 9.49 -6.14 3.67
C PRO A 231 9.74 -6.88 4.99
N GLY A 232 9.41 -8.17 4.99
CA GLY A 232 9.75 -9.07 6.09
C GLY A 232 11.23 -9.46 6.10
N VAL A 233 11.58 -10.32 7.03
CA VAL A 233 12.95 -10.85 7.13
C VAL A 233 13.25 -11.68 5.87
N ALA A 234 14.41 -11.45 5.28
CA ALA A 234 14.85 -12.21 4.12
C ALA A 234 15.15 -13.66 4.52
N SER A 235 14.72 -14.59 3.68
CA SER A 235 15.08 -16.02 3.77
C SER A 235 16.54 -16.25 3.39
N ALA A 236 17.01 -17.48 3.55
CA ALA A 236 18.38 -17.88 3.15
C ALA A 236 18.67 -17.60 1.65
N ASN A 237 17.66 -17.62 0.81
CA ASN A 237 17.77 -17.34 -0.63
C ASN A 237 17.68 -15.84 -0.97
N GLY A 238 17.54 -14.96 0.04
CA GLY A 238 17.39 -13.54 -0.14
C GLY A 238 15.94 -13.08 -0.45
N ASP A 239 14.99 -14.02 -0.58
CA ASP A 239 13.58 -13.70 -0.79
C ASP A 239 12.92 -13.30 0.51
N PHE A 240 11.93 -12.42 0.44
CA PHE A 240 11.19 -11.96 1.60
C PHE A 240 9.68 -11.94 1.33
N SER A 241 8.92 -11.90 2.41
CA SER A 241 7.48 -11.63 2.34
C SER A 241 7.22 -10.13 2.40
N LEU A 242 6.19 -9.66 1.71
CA LEU A 242 5.79 -8.26 1.71
C LEU A 242 4.48 -8.13 2.47
N PHE A 243 4.45 -7.21 3.44
CA PHE A 243 3.29 -6.96 4.30
C PHE A 243 2.73 -5.56 4.07
N LEU A 244 1.41 -5.42 4.13
CA LEU A 244 0.71 -4.14 4.22
C LEU A 244 0.34 -3.89 5.67
N HIS A 245 0.86 -2.80 6.23
CA HIS A 245 0.42 -2.29 7.52
C HIS A 245 -0.58 -1.15 7.31
N TYR A 246 -1.60 -1.09 8.16
CA TYR A 246 -2.67 -0.09 8.06
C TYR A 246 -3.31 0.16 9.42
N ASN A 247 -4.22 1.12 9.50
CA ASN A 247 -4.96 1.49 10.70
C ASN A 247 -4.06 2.02 11.83
N PHE A 248 -3.04 2.79 11.45
CA PHE A 248 -2.18 3.53 12.37
C PHE A 248 -2.12 5.00 11.97
N ARG A 249 -1.72 5.86 12.88
CA ARG A 249 -1.80 7.32 12.76
C ARG A 249 -0.52 7.98 13.24
N PRO A 250 0.41 8.34 12.34
CA PRO A 250 1.66 9.00 12.71
C PRO A 250 1.45 10.30 13.47
N TRP A 251 0.44 11.08 13.09
CA TRP A 251 0.09 12.34 13.80
C TRP A 251 -0.39 12.16 15.24
N ALA A 252 -0.78 10.94 15.60
CA ALA A 252 -1.12 10.54 16.97
C ALA A 252 0.03 9.80 17.67
N GLY A 253 1.25 9.86 17.12
CA GLY A 253 2.43 9.20 17.67
C GLY A 253 2.50 7.69 17.45
N GLN A 254 1.67 7.14 16.55
CA GLN A 254 1.69 5.73 16.19
C GLN A 254 2.66 5.46 15.04
N GLU A 255 3.23 4.28 15.03
CA GLU A 255 4.08 3.75 13.97
C GLU A 255 3.36 2.59 13.26
N TYR A 256 3.89 2.15 12.11
CA TYR A 256 3.28 1.04 11.37
C TYR A 256 3.11 -0.23 12.22
N ASN A 257 3.96 -0.49 13.21
CA ASN A 257 3.86 -1.62 14.13
C ASN A 257 2.65 -1.54 15.10
N ASN A 258 2.04 -0.38 15.25
CA ASN A 258 0.84 -0.19 16.10
C ASN A 258 -0.45 -0.52 15.36
N GLY A 259 -0.40 -0.62 14.04
CA GLY A 259 -1.55 -0.95 13.20
C GLY A 259 -1.73 -2.46 12.99
N ASN A 260 -2.67 -2.79 12.12
CA ASN A 260 -2.88 -4.13 11.62
C ASN A 260 -1.88 -4.43 10.50
N SER A 261 -1.63 -5.72 10.23
CA SER A 261 -0.78 -6.12 9.10
C SER A 261 -1.36 -7.32 8.39
N ASP A 262 -1.33 -7.30 7.06
CA ASP A 262 -1.73 -8.38 6.19
C ASP A 262 -0.63 -8.73 5.19
N LEU A 263 -0.53 -10.01 4.84
CA LEU A 263 0.43 -10.52 3.86
C LEU A 263 -0.03 -10.12 2.44
N LEU A 264 0.81 -9.41 1.70
CA LEU A 264 0.59 -9.07 0.29
C LEU A 264 1.15 -10.12 -0.67
N ALA A 265 2.39 -10.53 -0.44
CA ALA A 265 3.09 -11.50 -1.27
C ALA A 265 4.19 -12.24 -0.51
N THR A 266 4.49 -13.44 -0.96
CA THR A 266 5.67 -14.22 -0.56
C THR A 266 6.65 -14.33 -1.72
N ASN A 267 7.86 -14.79 -1.46
CA ASN A 267 8.92 -15.00 -2.45
C ASN A 267 9.22 -13.74 -3.28
N VAL A 268 9.16 -12.59 -2.64
CA VAL A 268 9.52 -11.31 -3.25
C VAL A 268 11.03 -11.21 -3.29
N THR A 269 11.58 -11.03 -4.49
CA THR A 269 13.03 -10.86 -4.70
C THR A 269 13.44 -9.40 -4.75
N ARG A 270 12.49 -8.51 -5.08
CA ARG A 270 12.72 -7.07 -5.16
C ARG A 270 11.44 -6.29 -4.98
N PHE A 271 11.49 -5.29 -4.10
CA PHE A 271 10.50 -4.22 -3.98
C PHE A 271 11.24 -2.89 -3.94
N ASN A 272 11.06 -2.08 -4.98
CA ASN A 272 11.68 -0.75 -5.09
C ASN A 272 10.62 0.29 -5.42
N PHE A 273 10.84 1.50 -4.95
CA PHE A 273 9.98 2.64 -5.22
C PHE A 273 10.81 3.92 -5.34
N THR A 274 10.28 4.87 -6.09
CA THR A 274 10.84 6.23 -6.26
C THR A 274 9.72 7.18 -6.61
N GLU A 275 9.94 8.47 -6.36
CA GLU A 275 9.01 9.52 -6.75
C GLU A 275 9.73 10.58 -7.56
N ALA A 276 9.16 10.97 -8.71
CA ALA A 276 9.62 12.04 -9.54
C ALA A 276 8.43 12.88 -10.00
N ASN A 277 8.47 14.19 -9.80
CA ASN A 277 7.40 15.11 -10.19
C ASN A 277 6.00 14.72 -9.65
N GLY A 278 5.94 14.16 -8.45
CA GLY A 278 4.69 13.70 -7.82
C GLY A 278 4.15 12.36 -8.35
N ILE A 279 4.88 11.70 -9.26
CA ILE A 279 4.56 10.37 -9.76
C ILE A 279 5.39 9.36 -8.99
N ILE A 280 4.73 8.38 -8.37
CA ILE A 280 5.40 7.28 -7.68
C ILE A 280 5.51 6.11 -8.64
N VAL A 281 6.72 5.59 -8.78
CA VAL A 281 7.01 4.39 -9.57
C VAL A 281 7.36 3.26 -8.64
N LEU A 282 6.58 2.18 -8.71
CA LEU A 282 6.79 0.94 -7.97
C LEU A 282 7.36 -0.14 -8.89
N LYS A 283 8.32 -0.90 -8.41
CA LYS A 283 8.83 -2.12 -9.07
C LYS A 283 8.75 -3.29 -8.09
N LEU A 284 8.06 -4.35 -8.50
CA LEU A 284 7.90 -5.58 -7.75
C LEU A 284 8.33 -6.77 -8.58
N CYS A 285 9.15 -7.65 -7.98
CA CYS A 285 9.57 -8.92 -8.58
C CYS A 285 9.22 -10.06 -7.63
N ILE A 286 8.54 -11.09 -8.14
CA ILE A 286 8.17 -12.30 -7.39
C ILE A 286 8.75 -13.52 -8.09
N ARG A 287 9.25 -14.49 -7.31
CA ARG A 287 9.87 -15.72 -7.77
C ARG A 287 8.97 -16.93 -7.49
N ASP A 288 8.97 -17.90 -8.40
CA ASP A 288 8.35 -19.21 -8.18
C ASP A 288 9.31 -20.12 -7.41
N ALA A 289 9.31 -19.98 -6.07
CA ALA A 289 10.18 -20.75 -5.23
C ALA A 289 9.76 -22.22 -5.15
N GLY A 290 10.71 -23.12 -5.37
CA GLY A 290 10.55 -24.56 -5.13
C GLY A 290 9.94 -25.36 -6.28
N ARG A 291 9.87 -24.81 -7.51
CA ARG A 291 9.37 -25.53 -8.71
C ARG A 291 10.43 -25.81 -9.77
N SER A 292 11.71 -25.78 -9.43
CA SER A 292 12.73 -26.25 -10.37
C SER A 292 12.64 -27.78 -10.51
N LEU A 293 12.48 -28.26 -11.74
CA LEU A 293 12.46 -29.70 -12.06
C LEU A 293 13.87 -30.32 -12.03
N GLU A 294 14.91 -29.47 -12.06
CA GLU A 294 16.30 -29.86 -11.98
C GLU A 294 17.08 -28.87 -11.07
N PRO A 295 18.04 -29.34 -10.27
CA PRO A 295 18.82 -28.49 -9.35
C PRO A 295 19.62 -27.35 -10.01
N ALA A 296 19.79 -27.39 -11.33
CA ALA A 296 20.54 -26.40 -12.11
C ALA A 296 19.62 -25.40 -12.87
N GLU A 297 18.32 -25.56 -12.81
CA GLU A 297 17.38 -24.69 -13.51
C GLU A 297 17.12 -23.43 -12.69
N ALA A 298 17.32 -22.24 -13.30
CA ALA A 298 17.05 -20.98 -12.62
C ALA A 298 15.54 -20.83 -12.38
N GLU A 299 15.17 -20.53 -11.14
CA GLU A 299 13.77 -20.28 -10.76
C GLU A 299 13.20 -19.09 -11.53
N THR A 300 11.98 -19.22 -12.03
CA THR A 300 11.31 -18.17 -12.80
C THR A 300 10.99 -16.99 -11.90
N THR A 301 11.39 -15.80 -12.32
CA THR A 301 11.09 -14.53 -11.63
C THR A 301 10.34 -13.60 -12.59
N VAL A 302 9.23 -13.04 -12.14
CA VAL A 302 8.45 -12.05 -12.88
C VAL A 302 8.55 -10.70 -12.19
N CYS A 303 8.87 -9.68 -12.97
CA CYS A 303 8.97 -8.30 -12.49
C CYS A 303 7.96 -7.42 -13.24
N LYS A 304 7.22 -6.60 -12.50
CA LYS A 304 6.37 -5.55 -13.07
C LYS A 304 6.68 -4.19 -12.46
N THR A 305 6.43 -3.15 -13.24
CA THR A 305 6.60 -1.76 -12.81
C THR A 305 5.29 -1.02 -13.05
N LYS A 306 4.88 -0.18 -12.08
CA LYS A 306 3.65 0.61 -12.16
C LYS A 306 3.92 2.05 -11.73
N ALA A 307 3.43 3.01 -12.52
CA ALA A 307 3.45 4.43 -12.22
C ALA A 307 2.09 4.88 -11.66
N ILE A 308 2.09 5.73 -10.63
CA ILE A 308 0.91 6.18 -9.88
C ILE A 308 0.97 7.70 -9.79
N TYR A 309 -0.06 8.36 -10.30
CA TYR A 309 -0.19 9.82 -10.42
C TYR A 309 -0.83 10.46 -9.19
#